data_4b390eb2da770d23758e0c5e9499b741
#
_entry.id   4b390eb2da770d23758e0c5e9499b741
#
_cell.length_a   1.000
_cell.length_b   1.000
_cell.length_c   1.000
_cell.angle_alpha   90.00
_cell.angle_beta   90.00
_cell.angle_gamma   90.00
#
_symmetry.space_group_name_H-M   'P 1'
#
loop_
_entity.id
_entity.type
_entity.pdbx_description
1 polymer ?
#
loop_
_entity_poly.entity_id
_entity_poly.type
_entity_poly.pdbx_seq_one_letter_code
_entity_poly.pdbx_strand_id
1 'polypeptide(L)'
;STSQPLNLSTSVFDISSPYISRLARIDGVARLTEKERLFKIAIEDNKSLGHSPGQFIMLSIPGYGEAPISISSTPSKKNTFEICVRAVGNLTNALHRLTKGDRLWMRGPYGKAFPIENLKGKDLLFVAGGIGLVPMRSLIKTILNERIAYGKIHLLYGVKAPDEILFKDELTEWGQHGISIQITIDKPHPEWKGNTGVVTTLLPPLKIDETRTVAIVIGPPIMYKYVIMSLGDKRIAGHNIYLSLERRMKCGLGKCGHCQINSVYVCQEGPVFRLSDIRYLREAI
;
A
#
# COMPACT_ATOMS: atom_id res chain seq x y z
N SER A 1 3.48 -20.85 -56.98
CA SER A 1 2.94 -20.04 -55.86
C SER A 1 3.78 -20.32 -54.61
N THR A 2 4.76 -19.47 -54.40
CA THR A 2 5.61 -19.47 -53.21
C THR A 2 4.98 -18.58 -52.14
N SER A 3 4.42 -19.21 -51.12
CA SER A 3 3.96 -18.52 -49.92
C SER A 3 5.16 -18.00 -49.13
N GLN A 4 5.38 -16.69 -49.12
CA GLN A 4 6.33 -16.05 -48.19
C GLN A 4 5.82 -16.22 -46.76
N PRO A 5 6.66 -16.60 -45.81
CA PRO A 5 6.28 -16.59 -44.40
C PRO A 5 6.08 -15.12 -43.94
N LEU A 6 4.95 -14.85 -43.30
CA LEU A 6 4.67 -13.62 -42.61
C LEU A 6 5.78 -13.36 -41.55
N ASN A 7 6.66 -12.45 -41.85
CA ASN A 7 7.67 -11.96 -40.93
C ASN A 7 6.94 -11.09 -39.90
N LEU A 8 6.44 -11.69 -38.83
CA LEU A 8 5.95 -10.98 -37.65
C LEU A 8 7.16 -10.31 -36.98
N SER A 9 7.49 -9.13 -37.44
CA SER A 9 8.49 -8.29 -36.76
C SER A 9 7.99 -8.04 -35.34
N THR A 10 8.85 -8.33 -34.37
CA THR A 10 8.63 -8.17 -32.91
C THR A 10 8.47 -6.70 -32.47
N SER A 11 8.24 -5.76 -33.40
CA SER A 11 8.13 -4.33 -33.17
C SER A 11 6.70 -3.79 -33.00
N VAL A 12 5.68 -4.65 -32.94
CA VAL A 12 4.26 -4.21 -32.92
C VAL A 12 3.74 -3.87 -31.52
N PHE A 13 4.46 -4.22 -30.46
CA PHE A 13 4.00 -3.95 -29.10
C PHE A 13 4.81 -2.79 -28.50
N ASP A 14 4.17 -1.62 -28.40
CA ASP A 14 4.68 -0.53 -27.59
C ASP A 14 4.69 -0.95 -26.12
N ILE A 15 5.89 -1.23 -25.60
CA ILE A 15 6.10 -1.68 -24.20
C ILE A 15 5.65 -0.60 -23.19
N SER A 16 5.38 0.63 -23.67
CA SER A 16 4.82 1.72 -22.84
C SER A 16 3.30 1.55 -22.62
N SER A 17 2.64 0.65 -23.35
CA SER A 17 1.20 0.44 -23.19
C SER A 17 0.86 -0.09 -21.80
N PRO A 18 -0.07 0.57 -21.06
CA PRO A 18 -0.49 0.11 -19.73
C PRO A 18 -1.24 -1.23 -19.74
N TYR A 19 -1.57 -1.75 -20.92
CA TYR A 19 -2.26 -3.03 -21.09
C TYR A 19 -1.31 -4.23 -21.19
N ILE A 20 -0.03 -3.98 -21.50
CA ILE A 20 0.94 -5.07 -21.68
C ILE A 20 1.42 -5.57 -20.34
N SER A 21 1.29 -6.89 -20.14
CA SER A 21 1.85 -7.57 -18.98
C SER A 21 3.34 -7.75 -19.16
N ARG A 22 4.09 -7.45 -18.10
CA ARG A 22 5.53 -7.69 -17.99
C ARG A 22 5.76 -9.00 -17.25
N LEU A 23 6.67 -9.80 -17.75
CA LEU A 23 7.10 -11.02 -17.06
C LEU A 23 8.03 -10.64 -15.90
N ALA A 24 7.80 -11.24 -14.76
CA ALA A 24 8.59 -11.03 -13.58
C ALA A 24 8.87 -12.37 -12.87
N ARG A 25 9.91 -12.39 -12.07
CA ARG A 25 10.37 -13.55 -11.31
C ARG A 25 10.42 -13.22 -9.83
N ILE A 26 10.09 -14.19 -9.00
CA ILE A 26 10.30 -14.09 -7.56
C ILE A 26 11.79 -14.18 -7.27
N ASP A 27 12.37 -13.12 -6.71
CA ASP A 27 13.79 -13.04 -6.33
C ASP A 27 14.02 -13.45 -4.86
N GLY A 28 12.98 -13.38 -4.03
CA GLY A 28 13.01 -13.80 -2.65
C GLY A 28 11.63 -13.82 -2.01
N VAL A 29 11.49 -14.64 -0.98
CA VAL A 29 10.27 -14.73 -0.16
C VAL A 29 10.66 -14.73 1.31
N ALA A 30 10.01 -13.88 2.11
CA ALA A 30 10.14 -13.87 3.56
C ALA A 30 8.74 -14.05 4.19
N ARG A 31 8.63 -14.93 5.18
CA ARG A 31 7.41 -15.07 5.98
C ARG A 31 7.41 -13.99 7.06
N LEU A 32 6.38 -13.15 7.09
CA LEU A 32 6.22 -12.11 8.11
C LEU A 32 5.34 -12.60 9.26
N THR A 33 4.23 -13.27 8.92
CA THR A 33 3.28 -13.87 9.86
C THR A 33 2.82 -15.22 9.32
N GLU A 34 1.85 -15.83 9.94
CA GLU A 34 1.24 -17.06 9.40
C GLU A 34 0.55 -16.80 8.05
N LYS A 35 -0.07 -15.61 7.89
CA LYS A 35 -0.90 -15.27 6.74
C LYS A 35 -0.22 -14.37 5.73
N GLU A 36 0.83 -13.65 6.10
CA GLU A 36 1.50 -12.68 5.23
C GLU A 36 2.91 -13.10 4.86
N ARG A 37 3.21 -12.95 3.57
CA ARG A 37 4.56 -13.10 3.01
C ARG A 37 5.00 -11.86 2.26
N LEU A 38 6.25 -11.49 2.42
CA LEU A 38 6.92 -10.46 1.65
C LEU A 38 7.63 -11.13 0.47
N PHE A 39 7.30 -10.68 -0.74
CA PHE A 39 7.91 -11.16 -1.98
C PHE A 39 8.77 -10.04 -2.56
N LYS A 40 10.02 -10.35 -2.84
CA LYS A 40 10.89 -9.54 -3.69
C LYS A 40 10.72 -10.00 -5.12
N ILE A 41 10.34 -9.09 -5.99
CA ILE A 41 10.03 -9.36 -7.40
C ILE A 41 11.08 -8.70 -8.27
N ALA A 42 11.60 -9.41 -9.26
CA ALA A 42 12.50 -8.90 -10.30
C ALA A 42 11.81 -8.94 -11.66
N ILE A 43 11.78 -7.79 -12.34
CA ILE A 43 11.18 -7.68 -13.67
C ILE A 43 12.20 -8.15 -14.70
N GLU A 44 11.80 -9.08 -15.59
CA GLU A 44 12.76 -9.76 -16.49
C GLU A 44 13.27 -8.89 -17.65
N ASP A 45 12.58 -7.79 -17.98
CA ASP A 45 13.07 -6.83 -19.00
C ASP A 45 14.17 -5.88 -18.47
N ASN A 46 14.62 -6.06 -17.23
CA ASN A 46 15.63 -5.28 -16.53
C ASN A 46 15.32 -3.78 -16.38
N LYS A 47 14.10 -3.34 -16.67
CA LYS A 47 13.66 -1.96 -16.44
C LYS A 47 13.07 -1.82 -15.04
N SER A 48 13.29 -0.66 -14.42
CA SER A 48 12.67 -0.36 -13.13
C SER A 48 11.13 -0.35 -13.26
N LEU A 49 10.45 -0.54 -12.12
CA LEU A 49 8.99 -0.43 -12.09
C LEU A 49 8.53 1.01 -12.28
N GLY A 50 9.32 2.01 -11.83
CA GLY A 50 9.00 3.43 -11.97
C GLY A 50 7.82 3.88 -11.11
N HIS A 51 7.54 3.17 -10.01
CA HIS A 51 6.43 3.48 -9.13
C HIS A 51 6.72 4.63 -8.18
N SER A 52 5.65 5.16 -7.60
CA SER A 52 5.66 6.08 -6.46
C SER A 52 4.90 5.48 -5.27
N PRO A 53 5.18 5.90 -4.02
CA PRO A 53 4.48 5.38 -2.84
C PRO A 53 2.97 5.57 -2.91
N GLY A 54 2.22 4.51 -2.58
CA GLY A 54 0.75 4.49 -2.65
C GLY A 54 0.20 3.84 -3.92
N GLN A 55 1.03 3.58 -4.93
CA GLN A 55 0.64 2.87 -6.14
C GLN A 55 0.59 1.35 -5.96
N PHE A 56 -0.07 0.67 -6.89
CA PHE A 56 -0.25 -0.78 -6.92
C PHE A 56 0.08 -1.35 -8.30
N ILE A 57 0.21 -2.65 -8.37
CA ILE A 57 0.28 -3.43 -9.62
C ILE A 57 -0.94 -4.34 -9.73
N MET A 58 -1.29 -4.71 -10.96
CA MET A 58 -2.13 -5.87 -11.22
C MET A 58 -1.19 -7.08 -11.39
N LEU A 59 -1.24 -8.01 -10.43
CA LEU A 59 -0.44 -9.23 -10.44
C LEU A 59 -1.27 -10.37 -10.94
N SER A 60 -0.72 -11.19 -11.85
CA SER A 60 -1.42 -12.36 -12.37
C SER A 60 -0.55 -13.62 -12.35
N ILE A 61 -1.22 -14.75 -12.16
CA ILE A 61 -0.64 -16.10 -12.26
C ILE A 61 -1.53 -16.88 -13.22
N PRO A 62 -0.97 -17.48 -14.29
CA PRO A 62 -1.75 -18.27 -15.25
C PRO A 62 -2.63 -19.33 -14.55
N GLY A 63 -3.90 -19.40 -14.91
CA GLY A 63 -4.87 -20.31 -14.31
C GLY A 63 -5.52 -19.82 -13.00
N TYR A 64 -5.01 -18.75 -12.37
CA TYR A 64 -5.53 -18.24 -11.09
C TYR A 64 -6.14 -16.83 -11.18
N GLY A 65 -5.93 -16.14 -12.31
CA GLY A 65 -6.47 -14.80 -12.54
C GLY A 65 -5.53 -13.67 -12.18
N GLU A 66 -6.08 -12.48 -11.92
CA GLU A 66 -5.36 -11.25 -11.68
C GLU A 66 -5.97 -10.48 -10.49
N ALA A 67 -5.13 -9.84 -9.68
CA ALA A 67 -5.57 -9.01 -8.55
C ALA A 67 -4.67 -7.78 -8.33
N PRO A 68 -5.21 -6.67 -7.80
CA PRO A 68 -4.44 -5.52 -7.39
C PRO A 68 -3.63 -5.84 -6.13
N ILE A 69 -2.34 -5.51 -6.16
CA ILE A 69 -1.43 -5.69 -5.03
C ILE A 69 -0.65 -4.39 -4.82
N SER A 70 -0.74 -3.85 -3.62
CA SER A 70 0.00 -2.63 -3.24
C SER A 70 1.51 -2.86 -3.27
N ILE A 71 2.25 -1.88 -3.78
CA ILE A 71 3.71 -1.89 -3.76
C ILE A 71 4.17 -1.46 -2.38
N SER A 72 5.06 -2.25 -1.77
CA SER A 72 5.52 -2.08 -0.38
C SER A 72 6.94 -1.51 -0.27
N SER A 73 7.74 -1.59 -1.33
CA SER A 73 9.09 -1.02 -1.36
C SER A 73 9.10 0.46 -1.74
N THR A 74 10.20 1.15 -1.42
CA THR A 74 10.50 2.48 -1.95
C THR A 74 10.70 2.44 -3.46
N PRO A 75 10.46 3.56 -4.17
CA PRO A 75 10.88 3.72 -5.56
C PRO A 75 12.37 3.44 -5.72
N SER A 76 12.74 2.76 -6.79
CA SER A 76 14.12 2.39 -7.08
C SER A 76 14.39 2.42 -8.59
N LYS A 77 15.65 2.73 -8.96
CA LYS A 77 16.14 2.57 -10.34
C LYS A 77 16.41 1.11 -10.72
N LYS A 78 16.42 0.20 -9.73
CA LYS A 78 16.59 -1.23 -9.97
C LYS A 78 15.32 -1.84 -10.56
N ASN A 79 15.45 -2.97 -11.24
CA ASN A 79 14.32 -3.75 -11.75
C ASN A 79 13.59 -4.57 -10.68
N THR A 80 13.91 -4.36 -9.40
CA THR A 80 13.31 -5.08 -8.28
C THR A 80 12.42 -4.19 -7.42
N PHE A 81 11.35 -4.76 -6.91
CA PHE A 81 10.43 -4.13 -5.96
C PHE A 81 9.87 -5.19 -5.00
N GLU A 82 9.17 -4.76 -3.97
CA GLU A 82 8.59 -5.66 -2.98
C GLU A 82 7.08 -5.47 -2.87
N ILE A 83 6.39 -6.59 -2.65
CA ILE A 83 4.97 -6.66 -2.32
C ILE A 83 4.80 -7.53 -1.08
N CYS A 84 3.88 -7.17 -0.20
CA CYS A 84 3.49 -8.04 0.91
C CYS A 84 2.04 -8.48 0.72
N VAL A 85 1.80 -9.78 0.75
CA VAL A 85 0.51 -10.36 0.37
C VAL A 85 -0.01 -11.29 1.47
N ARG A 86 -1.29 -11.08 1.83
CA ARG A 86 -2.06 -11.98 2.68
C ARG A 86 -2.72 -13.08 1.84
N ALA A 87 -2.65 -14.31 2.31
CA ALA A 87 -3.32 -15.45 1.69
C ALA A 87 -4.83 -15.43 2.04
N VAL A 88 -5.68 -14.95 1.12
CA VAL A 88 -7.14 -14.83 1.37
C VAL A 88 -8.01 -15.35 0.22
N GLY A 89 -7.46 -15.58 -0.96
CA GLY A 89 -8.22 -16.00 -2.14
C GLY A 89 -7.40 -16.85 -3.08
N ASN A 90 -7.99 -17.26 -4.20
CA ASN A 90 -7.39 -18.21 -5.14
C ASN A 90 -5.98 -17.77 -5.60
N LEU A 91 -5.87 -16.55 -6.12
CA LEU A 91 -4.60 -16.00 -6.62
C LEU A 91 -3.56 -15.87 -5.49
N THR A 92 -3.95 -15.30 -4.33
CA THR A 92 -3.02 -15.06 -3.23
C THR A 92 -2.56 -16.36 -2.57
N ASN A 93 -3.43 -17.37 -2.49
CA ASN A 93 -3.04 -18.72 -2.07
C ASN A 93 -2.11 -19.39 -3.09
N ALA A 94 -2.32 -19.18 -4.40
CA ALA A 94 -1.40 -19.66 -5.42
C ALA A 94 -0.03 -18.98 -5.29
N LEU A 95 0.00 -17.65 -5.12
CA LEU A 95 1.23 -16.89 -4.92
C LEU A 95 2.02 -17.38 -3.69
N HIS A 96 1.32 -17.72 -2.59
CA HIS A 96 1.95 -18.26 -1.39
C HIS A 96 2.59 -19.66 -1.58
N ARG A 97 2.27 -20.38 -2.65
CA ARG A 97 2.95 -21.65 -3.00
C ARG A 97 4.20 -21.44 -3.84
N LEU A 98 4.35 -20.26 -4.43
CA LEU A 98 5.52 -19.94 -5.25
C LEU A 98 6.74 -19.65 -4.39
N THR A 99 7.91 -19.91 -4.97
CA THR A 99 9.22 -19.81 -4.36
C THR A 99 10.16 -18.96 -5.22
N LYS A 100 11.38 -18.72 -4.74
CA LYS A 100 12.41 -18.03 -5.51
C LYS A 100 12.66 -18.75 -6.83
N GLY A 101 12.64 -18.00 -7.93
CA GLY A 101 12.81 -18.47 -9.30
C GLY A 101 11.50 -18.62 -10.07
N ASP A 102 10.38 -18.80 -9.40
CA ASP A 102 9.06 -18.91 -10.04
C ASP A 102 8.66 -17.60 -10.73
N ARG A 103 7.90 -17.73 -11.82
CA ARG A 103 7.49 -16.62 -12.68
C ARG A 103 6.04 -16.23 -12.45
N LEU A 104 5.77 -14.95 -12.64
CA LEU A 104 4.44 -14.35 -12.60
C LEU A 104 4.36 -13.21 -13.62
N TRP A 105 3.17 -12.72 -13.86
CA TRP A 105 2.94 -11.58 -14.73
C TRP A 105 2.45 -10.39 -13.93
N MET A 106 2.80 -9.19 -14.38
CA MET A 106 2.35 -7.97 -13.75
C MET A 106 2.11 -6.86 -14.75
N ARG A 107 1.18 -5.97 -14.43
CA ARG A 107 0.93 -4.71 -15.14
C ARG A 107 0.96 -3.55 -14.14
N GLY A 108 1.30 -2.37 -14.59
CA GLY A 108 1.40 -1.18 -13.75
C GLY A 108 2.81 -0.57 -13.76
N PRO A 109 3.08 0.39 -12.86
CA PRO A 109 2.29 0.78 -11.69
C PRO A 109 1.02 1.55 -12.06
N TYR A 110 -0.01 1.42 -11.21
CA TYR A 110 -1.30 2.10 -11.39
C TYR A 110 -1.69 2.89 -10.15
N GLY A 111 -2.67 3.77 -10.34
CA GLY A 111 -3.24 4.60 -9.28
C GLY A 111 -2.43 5.85 -8.96
N LYS A 112 -3.06 6.75 -8.21
CA LYS A 112 -2.42 7.97 -7.70
C LYS A 112 -1.53 7.66 -6.50
N ALA A 113 -0.37 8.29 -6.50
CA ALA A 113 0.60 8.22 -5.41
C ALA A 113 0.26 9.22 -4.28
N PHE A 114 0.90 9.03 -3.12
CA PHE A 114 0.95 10.07 -2.09
C PHE A 114 1.71 11.30 -2.61
N PRO A 115 1.25 12.53 -2.30
CA PRO A 115 1.87 13.77 -2.74
C PRO A 115 3.08 14.11 -1.85
N ILE A 116 4.20 13.42 -2.01
CA ILE A 116 5.40 13.48 -1.16
C ILE A 116 5.87 14.93 -0.94
N GLU A 117 5.91 15.73 -1.99
CA GLU A 117 6.36 17.13 -1.90
C GLU A 117 5.46 17.98 -0.99
N ASN A 118 4.15 17.69 -0.96
CA ASN A 118 3.21 18.41 -0.10
C ASN A 118 3.32 17.99 1.38
N LEU A 119 4.00 16.91 1.67
CA LEU A 119 4.25 16.41 3.04
C LEU A 119 5.50 17.03 3.65
N LYS A 120 6.42 17.60 2.86
CA LYS A 120 7.64 18.24 3.35
C LYS A 120 7.31 19.43 4.26
N GLY A 121 8.07 19.59 5.33
CA GLY A 121 7.86 20.62 6.37
C GLY A 121 6.68 20.34 7.32
N LYS A 122 5.92 19.26 7.10
CA LYS A 122 4.76 18.91 7.93
C LYS A 122 5.12 17.91 9.02
N ASP A 123 4.32 17.89 10.08
CA ASP A 123 4.26 16.78 11.01
C ASP A 123 3.38 15.69 10.41
N LEU A 124 3.76 14.43 10.57
CA LEU A 124 3.05 13.31 9.94
C LEU A 124 2.46 12.38 10.99
N LEU A 125 1.19 12.05 10.82
CA LEU A 125 0.49 11.06 11.64
C LEU A 125 0.04 9.90 10.76
N PHE A 126 0.72 8.78 10.87
CA PHE A 126 0.35 7.53 10.24
C PHE A 126 -0.58 6.73 11.14
N VAL A 127 -1.71 6.27 10.62
CA VAL A 127 -2.66 5.39 11.32
C VAL A 127 -2.88 4.16 10.45
N ALA A 128 -2.32 3.04 10.88
CA ALA A 128 -2.39 1.78 10.15
C ALA A 128 -3.24 0.73 10.89
N GLY A 129 -4.06 -0.01 10.16
CA GLY A 129 -4.79 -1.17 10.67
C GLY A 129 -4.42 -2.45 9.93
N GLY A 130 -3.88 -3.44 10.64
CA GLY A 130 -3.51 -4.73 10.07
C GLY A 130 -2.61 -4.61 8.84
N ILE A 131 -3.03 -5.18 7.72
CA ILE A 131 -2.27 -5.14 6.45
C ILE A 131 -2.14 -3.74 5.84
N GLY A 132 -2.87 -2.73 6.34
CA GLY A 132 -2.74 -1.34 5.91
C GLY A 132 -1.33 -0.75 6.12
N LEU A 133 -0.50 -1.38 6.96
CA LEU A 133 0.91 -1.01 7.09
C LEU A 133 1.71 -1.29 5.81
N VAL A 134 1.29 -2.23 4.96
CA VAL A 134 2.00 -2.64 3.74
C VAL A 134 2.14 -1.51 2.71
N PRO A 135 1.06 -0.87 2.22
CA PRO A 135 1.20 0.28 1.32
C PRO A 135 1.82 1.50 2.02
N MET A 136 1.64 1.66 3.33
CA MET A 136 2.24 2.73 4.11
C MET A 136 3.76 2.59 4.23
N ARG A 137 4.29 1.36 4.26
CA ARG A 137 5.73 1.06 4.34
C ARG A 137 6.52 1.73 3.23
N SER A 138 6.02 1.69 1.99
CA SER A 138 6.66 2.37 0.85
C SER A 138 6.82 3.88 1.12
N LEU A 139 5.79 4.52 1.66
CA LEU A 139 5.81 5.94 1.99
C LEU A 139 6.75 6.24 3.17
N ILE A 140 6.65 5.47 4.26
CA ILE A 140 7.52 5.65 5.45
C ILE A 140 8.99 5.54 5.07
N LYS A 141 9.36 4.49 4.34
CA LYS A 141 10.76 4.30 3.90
C LYS A 141 11.23 5.41 2.95
N THR A 142 10.36 5.95 2.10
CA THR A 142 10.68 7.10 1.24
C THR A 142 10.93 8.36 2.08
N ILE A 143 10.10 8.60 3.09
CA ILE A 143 10.24 9.73 4.01
C ILE A 143 11.53 9.62 4.83
N LEU A 144 11.88 8.41 5.29
CA LEU A 144 13.10 8.18 6.05
C LEU A 144 14.37 8.44 5.25
N ASN A 145 14.37 8.29 3.92
CA ASN A 145 15.50 8.68 3.08
C ASN A 145 15.79 10.19 3.10
N GLU A 146 14.79 11.02 3.42
CA GLU A 146 14.89 12.47 3.54
C GLU A 146 14.31 12.94 4.90
N ARG A 147 14.56 12.20 5.98
CA ARG A 147 13.92 12.38 7.30
C ARG A 147 13.92 13.82 7.81
N ILE A 148 14.99 14.57 7.56
CA ILE A 148 15.14 15.97 7.98
C ILE A 148 14.18 16.93 7.28
N ALA A 149 13.62 16.54 6.15
CA ALA A 149 12.64 17.35 5.41
C ALA A 149 11.25 17.35 6.09
N TYR A 150 11.04 16.56 7.12
CA TYR A 150 9.75 16.38 7.80
C TYR A 150 9.85 16.74 9.28
N GLY A 151 8.74 17.18 9.85
CA GLY A 151 8.61 17.48 11.27
C GLY A 151 8.51 16.20 12.13
N LYS A 152 7.67 16.25 13.17
CA LYS A 152 7.40 15.08 14.02
C LYS A 152 6.67 14.00 13.23
N ILE A 153 7.03 12.74 13.46
CA ILE A 153 6.38 11.61 12.81
C ILE A 153 5.86 10.66 13.88
N HIS A 154 4.57 10.36 13.81
CA HIS A 154 3.89 9.37 14.65
C HIS A 154 3.34 8.25 13.79
N LEU A 155 3.50 7.00 14.24
CA LEU A 155 2.85 5.83 13.69
C LEU A 155 2.00 5.16 14.77
N LEU A 156 0.70 5.14 14.56
CA LEU A 156 -0.26 4.39 15.36
C LEU A 156 -0.64 3.14 14.57
N TYR A 157 -0.32 1.96 15.11
CA TYR A 157 -0.53 0.69 14.43
C TYR A 157 -1.40 -0.25 15.25
N GLY A 158 -2.57 -0.61 14.70
CA GLY A 158 -3.50 -1.56 15.31
C GLY A 158 -3.48 -2.91 14.62
N VAL A 159 -3.40 -3.99 15.38
CA VAL A 159 -3.51 -5.38 14.90
C VAL A 159 -4.43 -6.18 15.82
N LYS A 160 -4.87 -7.36 15.41
CA LYS A 160 -5.76 -8.20 16.23
C LYS A 160 -5.00 -8.89 17.37
N ALA A 161 -3.77 -9.35 17.12
CA ALA A 161 -2.96 -10.11 18.06
C ALA A 161 -1.47 -9.85 17.81
N PRO A 162 -0.57 -10.13 18.79
CA PRO A 162 0.87 -9.85 18.68
C PRO A 162 1.58 -10.58 17.53
N ASP A 163 1.11 -11.73 17.12
CA ASP A 163 1.61 -12.52 16.01
C ASP A 163 1.22 -11.98 14.64
N GLU A 164 0.24 -11.07 14.57
CA GLU A 164 -0.15 -10.35 13.35
C GLU A 164 0.66 -9.06 13.11
N ILE A 165 1.62 -8.70 13.98
CA ILE A 165 2.48 -7.52 13.78
C ILE A 165 3.42 -7.76 12.61
N LEU A 166 3.26 -6.93 11.57
CA LEU A 166 4.11 -6.95 10.37
C LEU A 166 5.40 -6.15 10.58
N PHE A 167 6.48 -6.51 9.89
CA PHE A 167 7.73 -5.75 9.81
C PHE A 167 8.34 -5.39 11.16
N LYS A 168 8.36 -6.32 12.13
CA LYS A 168 8.79 -6.07 13.52
C LYS A 168 10.18 -5.42 13.60
N ASP A 169 11.13 -5.90 12.80
CA ASP A 169 12.51 -5.38 12.77
C ASP A 169 12.53 -3.96 12.19
N GLU A 170 11.78 -3.71 11.11
CA GLU A 170 11.69 -2.38 10.51
C GLU A 170 10.98 -1.38 11.43
N LEU A 171 9.96 -1.79 12.19
CA LEU A 171 9.33 -0.93 13.20
C LEU A 171 10.33 -0.48 14.26
N THR A 172 11.22 -1.38 14.69
CA THR A 172 12.30 -1.04 15.63
C THR A 172 13.29 -0.05 15.00
N GLU A 173 13.70 -0.31 13.76
CA GLU A 173 14.58 0.56 12.98
C GLU A 173 13.96 1.96 12.79
N TRP A 174 12.68 2.03 12.40
CA TRP A 174 11.98 3.31 12.20
C TRP A 174 11.91 4.12 13.51
N GLY A 175 11.71 3.45 14.64
CA GLY A 175 11.77 4.08 15.96
C GLY A 175 13.13 4.74 16.24
N GLN A 176 14.22 4.05 15.92
CA GLN A 176 15.58 4.58 16.03
C GLN A 176 15.84 5.78 15.11
N HIS A 177 15.12 5.85 13.97
CA HIS A 177 15.18 6.98 13.03
C HIS A 177 14.17 8.10 13.34
N GLY A 178 13.66 8.15 14.56
CA GLY A 178 12.85 9.28 15.06
C GLY A 178 11.38 9.25 14.65
N ILE A 179 10.81 8.05 14.41
CA ILE A 179 9.37 7.85 14.35
C ILE A 179 8.86 7.42 15.71
N SER A 180 7.91 8.17 16.28
CA SER A 180 7.22 7.77 17.52
C SER A 180 6.19 6.70 17.19
N ILE A 181 6.44 5.45 17.60
CA ILE A 181 5.59 4.30 17.24
C ILE A 181 4.80 3.85 18.46
N GLN A 182 3.48 3.71 18.27
CA GLN A 182 2.59 3.09 19.24
C GLN A 182 1.83 1.95 18.56
N ILE A 183 1.89 0.77 19.17
CA ILE A 183 1.20 -0.42 18.67
C ILE A 183 0.12 -0.81 19.69
N THR A 184 -1.04 -1.20 19.21
CA THR A 184 -2.14 -1.73 20.02
C THR A 184 -2.65 -3.05 19.43
N ILE A 185 -3.12 -3.94 20.29
CA ILE A 185 -3.83 -5.16 19.89
C ILE A 185 -5.29 -5.07 20.33
N ASP A 186 -6.20 -5.66 19.55
CA ASP A 186 -7.65 -5.52 19.77
C ASP A 186 -8.09 -6.03 21.14
N LYS A 187 -7.50 -7.12 21.63
CA LYS A 187 -7.87 -7.79 22.89
C LYS A 187 -6.64 -8.11 23.74
N PRO A 188 -6.76 -8.13 25.08
CA PRO A 188 -5.66 -8.53 25.95
C PRO A 188 -5.05 -9.87 25.54
N HIS A 189 -3.73 -9.98 25.61
CA HIS A 189 -2.99 -11.20 25.35
C HIS A 189 -1.89 -11.38 26.42
N PRO A 190 -1.67 -12.60 26.96
CA PRO A 190 -0.72 -12.83 28.06
C PRO A 190 0.71 -12.34 27.79
N GLU A 191 1.17 -12.47 26.56
CA GLU A 191 2.53 -12.08 26.13
C GLU A 191 2.63 -10.60 25.71
N TRP A 192 1.54 -9.85 25.75
CA TRP A 192 1.50 -8.47 25.31
C TRP A 192 1.49 -7.48 26.48
N LYS A 193 2.51 -6.63 26.55
CA LYS A 193 2.63 -5.59 27.57
C LYS A 193 2.35 -4.17 27.05
N GLY A 194 2.00 -4.05 25.78
CA GLY A 194 1.70 -2.77 25.12
C GLY A 194 0.23 -2.36 25.25
N ASN A 195 -0.19 -1.41 24.42
CA ASN A 195 -1.57 -0.92 24.43
C ASN A 195 -2.57 -2.00 23.97
N THR A 196 -3.76 -1.95 24.55
CA THR A 196 -4.88 -2.83 24.19
C THR A 196 -6.10 -2.00 23.83
N GLY A 197 -6.82 -2.44 22.82
CA GLY A 197 -7.97 -1.76 22.22
C GLY A 197 -7.72 -1.43 20.76
N VAL A 198 -8.76 -0.95 20.08
CA VAL A 198 -8.66 -0.54 18.66
C VAL A 198 -7.76 0.68 18.49
N VAL A 199 -7.20 0.86 17.29
CA VAL A 199 -6.17 1.89 17.03
C VAL A 199 -6.64 3.31 17.40
N THR A 200 -7.92 3.59 17.37
CA THR A 200 -8.48 4.90 17.77
C THR A 200 -8.28 5.22 19.24
N THR A 201 -8.04 4.24 20.12
CA THR A 201 -7.75 4.49 21.54
C THR A 201 -6.42 5.21 21.75
N LEU A 202 -5.51 5.14 20.76
CA LEU A 202 -4.22 5.82 20.79
C LEU A 202 -4.29 7.29 20.40
N LEU A 203 -5.39 7.74 19.77
CA LEU A 203 -5.53 9.11 19.29
C LEU A 203 -5.79 10.14 20.41
N PRO A 204 -6.70 9.92 21.38
CA PRO A 204 -7.01 10.93 22.40
C PRO A 204 -5.79 11.44 23.18
N PRO A 205 -4.87 10.59 23.70
CA PRO A 205 -3.72 11.05 24.46
C PRO A 205 -2.61 11.69 23.61
N LEU A 206 -2.65 11.51 22.28
CA LEU A 206 -1.60 12.00 21.38
C LEU A 206 -1.65 13.53 21.28
N LYS A 207 -0.54 14.20 21.60
CA LYS A 207 -0.40 15.66 21.44
C LYS A 207 0.18 15.97 20.06
N ILE A 208 -0.60 16.63 19.24
CA ILE A 208 -0.27 17.03 17.86
C ILE A 208 -0.62 18.51 17.63
N ASP A 209 0.08 19.14 16.71
CA ASP A 209 -0.26 20.46 16.19
C ASP A 209 -1.18 20.28 14.98
N GLU A 210 -2.45 20.60 15.12
CA GLU A 210 -3.48 20.41 14.09
C GLU A 210 -3.23 21.24 12.84
N THR A 211 -2.51 22.35 12.95
CA THR A 211 -2.22 23.25 11.82
C THR A 211 -1.09 22.74 10.93
N ARG A 212 -0.20 21.94 11.50
CA ARG A 212 0.99 21.40 10.84
C ARG A 212 0.88 19.92 10.49
N THR A 213 -0.03 19.19 11.15
CA THR A 213 -0.12 17.73 11.01
C THR A 213 -0.90 17.32 9.78
N VAL A 214 -0.32 16.42 9.00
CA VAL A 214 -0.98 15.67 7.93
C VAL A 214 -1.16 14.23 8.39
N ALA A 215 -2.40 13.74 8.36
CA ALA A 215 -2.74 12.37 8.70
C ALA A 215 -2.85 11.48 7.46
N ILE A 216 -2.24 10.29 7.53
CA ILE A 216 -2.32 9.25 6.51
C ILE A 216 -2.93 8.00 7.15
N VAL A 217 -4.10 7.59 6.68
CA VAL A 217 -4.88 6.51 7.28
C VAL A 217 -5.05 5.37 6.28
N ILE A 218 -4.63 4.16 6.66
CA ILE A 218 -4.75 2.96 5.83
C ILE A 218 -5.15 1.77 6.69
N GLY A 219 -6.27 1.15 6.36
CA GLY A 219 -6.76 0.00 7.12
C GLY A 219 -8.13 -0.50 6.63
N PRO A 220 -8.79 -1.37 7.39
CA PRO A 220 -10.09 -1.90 7.03
C PRO A 220 -11.16 -0.79 6.99
N PRO A 221 -12.21 -0.93 6.16
CA PRO A 221 -13.24 0.10 5.95
C PRO A 221 -13.84 0.64 7.26
N ILE A 222 -14.15 -0.22 8.21
CA ILE A 222 -14.72 0.20 9.50
C ILE A 222 -13.80 1.14 10.29
N MET A 223 -12.49 1.02 10.14
CA MET A 223 -11.51 1.85 10.84
C MET A 223 -11.59 3.31 10.39
N TYR A 224 -11.82 3.56 9.11
CA TYR A 224 -11.83 4.94 8.55
C TYR A 224 -12.83 5.83 9.28
N LYS A 225 -14.07 5.36 9.46
CA LYS A 225 -15.12 6.12 10.14
C LYS A 225 -14.67 6.62 11.51
N TYR A 226 -14.15 5.74 12.35
CA TYR A 226 -13.79 6.08 13.73
C TYR A 226 -12.51 6.90 13.81
N VAL A 227 -11.52 6.62 12.94
CA VAL A 227 -10.30 7.41 12.87
C VAL A 227 -10.60 8.84 12.40
N ILE A 228 -11.43 9.01 11.37
CA ILE A 228 -11.82 10.34 10.87
C ILE A 228 -12.56 11.14 11.95
N MET A 229 -13.47 10.52 12.70
CA MET A 229 -14.13 11.18 13.85
C MET A 229 -13.09 11.65 14.87
N SER A 230 -12.18 10.78 15.30
CA SER A 230 -11.14 11.12 16.28
C SER A 230 -10.16 12.19 15.76
N LEU A 231 -9.87 12.21 14.45
CA LEU A 231 -9.07 13.28 13.82
C LEU A 231 -9.83 14.61 13.78
N GLY A 232 -11.15 14.55 13.60
CA GLY A 232 -12.06 15.71 13.70
C GLY A 232 -12.06 16.32 15.11
N ASP A 233 -12.12 15.49 16.16
CA ASP A 233 -12.01 15.92 17.56
C ASP A 233 -10.66 16.63 17.82
N LYS A 234 -9.61 16.23 17.10
CA LYS A 234 -8.29 16.88 17.12
C LYS A 234 -8.18 18.07 16.15
N ARG A 235 -9.28 18.47 15.52
CA ARG A 235 -9.38 19.62 14.59
C ARG A 235 -8.49 19.50 13.34
N ILE A 236 -8.06 18.30 12.96
CA ILE A 236 -7.32 18.11 11.71
C ILE A 236 -8.28 18.33 10.54
N ALA A 237 -7.98 19.30 9.70
CA ALA A 237 -8.80 19.64 8.55
C ALA A 237 -8.81 18.51 7.51
N GLY A 238 -9.95 18.26 6.87
CA GLY A 238 -10.11 17.17 5.90
C GLY A 238 -9.14 17.22 4.71
N HIS A 239 -8.63 18.40 4.35
CA HIS A 239 -7.60 18.54 3.32
C HIS A 239 -6.20 18.12 3.78
N ASN A 240 -6.00 17.92 5.09
CA ASN A 240 -4.79 17.37 5.69
C ASN A 240 -4.94 15.88 6.06
N ILE A 241 -5.98 15.20 5.60
CA ILE A 241 -6.20 13.77 5.83
C ILE A 241 -6.16 13.05 4.49
N TYR A 242 -5.27 12.07 4.37
CA TYR A 242 -5.17 11.17 3.22
C TYR A 242 -5.61 9.76 3.61
N LEU A 243 -6.41 9.16 2.76
CA LEU A 243 -6.91 7.79 2.90
C LEU A 243 -6.41 6.97 1.71
N SER A 244 -6.12 5.69 1.92
CA SER A 244 -5.90 4.76 0.82
C SER A 244 -7.05 3.76 0.79
N LEU A 245 -7.97 3.95 -0.16
CA LEU A 245 -9.20 3.16 -0.25
C LEU A 245 -8.97 1.88 -1.04
N GLU A 246 -9.63 0.82 -0.61
CA GLU A 246 -9.65 -0.46 -1.28
C GLU A 246 -10.98 -0.70 -1.98
N ARG A 247 -10.92 -1.22 -3.21
CA ARG A 247 -12.06 -1.70 -3.98
C ARG A 247 -11.66 -2.91 -4.80
N ARG A 248 -12.64 -3.72 -5.19
CA ARG A 248 -12.42 -4.81 -6.12
C ARG A 248 -12.02 -4.25 -7.48
N MET A 249 -10.79 -4.47 -7.90
CA MET A 249 -10.28 -4.03 -9.18
C MET A 249 -10.08 -5.22 -10.10
N LYS A 250 -10.41 -5.05 -11.41
CA LYS A 250 -10.16 -6.05 -12.44
C LYS A 250 -9.28 -5.53 -13.56
N CYS A 251 -9.51 -4.32 -14.08
CA CYS A 251 -8.68 -3.78 -15.16
C CYS A 251 -7.50 -2.95 -14.69
N GLY A 252 -7.61 -2.22 -13.56
CA GLY A 252 -6.61 -1.26 -13.08
C GLY A 252 -6.56 0.06 -13.86
N LEU A 253 -7.43 0.26 -14.85
CA LEU A 253 -7.32 1.30 -15.88
C LEU A 253 -8.60 2.15 -16.05
N GLY A 254 -9.53 2.11 -15.08
CA GLY A 254 -10.76 2.91 -15.12
C GLY A 254 -11.76 2.51 -16.21
N LYS A 255 -11.73 1.27 -16.72
CA LYS A 255 -12.60 0.85 -17.85
C LYS A 255 -13.73 -0.08 -17.48
N CYS A 256 -13.54 -0.94 -16.48
CA CYS A 256 -14.50 -2.01 -16.20
C CYS A 256 -15.57 -1.65 -15.15
N GLY A 257 -15.46 -0.51 -14.47
CA GLY A 257 -16.42 -0.06 -13.46
C GLY A 257 -16.33 -0.73 -12.08
N HIS A 258 -15.62 -1.86 -11.92
CA HIS A 258 -15.64 -2.66 -10.68
C HIS A 258 -15.12 -1.91 -9.44
N CYS A 259 -14.22 -0.95 -9.62
CA CYS A 259 -13.66 -0.15 -8.53
C CYS A 259 -14.32 1.22 -8.38
N GLN A 260 -15.46 1.44 -9.02
CA GLN A 260 -16.16 2.71 -9.00
C GLN A 260 -16.76 2.97 -7.61
N ILE A 261 -16.60 4.20 -7.14
CA ILE A 261 -17.28 4.77 -5.98
C ILE A 261 -18.01 6.01 -6.50
N ASN A 262 -19.33 5.97 -6.58
CA ASN A 262 -20.14 7.05 -7.18
C ASN A 262 -19.58 7.47 -8.56
N SER A 263 -18.92 8.64 -8.66
CA SER A 263 -18.38 9.20 -9.91
C SER A 263 -16.89 8.95 -10.13
N VAL A 264 -16.18 8.28 -9.21
CA VAL A 264 -14.72 8.10 -9.28
C VAL A 264 -14.31 6.64 -9.41
N TYR A 265 -13.24 6.37 -10.14
CA TYR A 265 -12.61 5.05 -10.24
C TYR A 265 -11.38 4.98 -9.33
N VAL A 266 -11.43 4.13 -8.31
CA VAL A 266 -10.32 3.99 -7.33
C VAL A 266 -9.00 3.61 -8.01
N CYS A 267 -9.03 2.89 -9.11
CA CYS A 267 -7.81 2.51 -9.85
C CYS A 267 -7.19 3.66 -10.66
N GLN A 268 -7.89 4.79 -10.86
CA GLN A 268 -7.38 5.97 -11.58
C GLN A 268 -7.23 7.18 -10.67
N GLU A 269 -8.34 7.60 -10.00
CA GLU A 269 -8.35 8.76 -9.13
C GLU A 269 -7.77 8.47 -7.75
N GLY A 270 -7.72 7.18 -7.34
CA GLY A 270 -7.13 6.66 -6.13
C GLY A 270 -5.95 5.73 -6.41
N PRO A 271 -5.58 4.82 -5.48
CA PRO A 271 -6.26 4.53 -4.21
C PRO A 271 -6.10 5.63 -3.15
N VAL A 272 -5.13 6.52 -3.31
CA VAL A 272 -4.85 7.61 -2.38
C VAL A 272 -5.79 8.79 -2.68
N PHE A 273 -6.61 9.12 -1.69
CA PHE A 273 -7.54 10.24 -1.76
C PHE A 273 -7.32 11.19 -0.59
N ARG A 274 -7.55 12.48 -0.82
CA ARG A 274 -7.71 13.45 0.24
C ARG A 274 -9.15 13.39 0.76
N LEU A 275 -9.36 13.38 2.08
CA LEU A 275 -10.70 13.27 2.66
C LEU A 275 -11.64 14.38 2.18
N SER A 276 -11.15 15.61 2.04
CA SER A 276 -11.95 16.72 1.50
C SER A 276 -12.56 16.41 0.13
N ASP A 277 -11.88 15.61 -0.69
CA ASP A 277 -12.25 15.38 -2.08
C ASP A 277 -13.28 14.24 -2.22
N ILE A 278 -13.41 13.39 -1.20
CA ILE A 278 -14.29 12.20 -1.24
C ILE A 278 -15.36 12.15 -0.16
N ARG A 279 -15.37 13.09 0.80
CA ARG A 279 -16.31 13.06 1.94
C ARG A 279 -17.80 13.09 1.55
N TYR A 280 -18.11 13.58 0.34
CA TYR A 280 -19.45 13.62 -0.22
C TYR A 280 -19.84 12.35 -0.97
N LEU A 281 -18.91 11.44 -1.20
CA LEU A 281 -19.16 10.17 -1.84
C LEU A 281 -19.73 9.19 -0.79
N ARG A 282 -21.01 8.86 -0.90
CA ARG A 282 -21.74 8.07 0.13
C ARG A 282 -21.14 6.72 0.44
N GLU A 283 -20.47 6.11 -0.53
CA GLU A 283 -19.90 4.77 -0.42
C GLU A 283 -18.39 4.76 -0.12
N ALA A 284 -17.76 5.92 0.06
CA ALA A 284 -16.31 6.00 0.22
C ALA A 284 -15.86 5.63 1.64
N ILE A 285 -16.66 5.97 2.66
CA ILE A 285 -16.31 5.87 4.09
C ILE A 285 -17.51 5.37 4.89
#